data_d5129106c09910efe1d06f61a5fe70c5
#
_entry.id   d5129106c09910efe1d06f61a5fe70c5
#
_cell.length_a   1.000
_cell.length_b   1.000
_cell.length_c   1.000
_cell.angle_alpha   90.00
_cell.angle_beta   90.00
_cell.angle_gamma   90.00
#
_symmetry.space_group_name_H-M   'P 1'
#
loop_
_entity.id
_entity.type
_entity.pdbx_description
1 polymer ?
#
loop_
_entity_poly.entity_id
_entity_poly.type
_entity_poly.pdbx_seq_one_letter_code
_entity_poly.pdbx_strand_id
1 'polypeptide(L)'
;QRVQALVFDAFNKVPHPDHYQQVETDQLDFSARQLLVERSILPERSYTERNINNPQTDIFRKFECVPAVVVRTDGRVSCLINGRDHISIAALSAGYNTTESWQLCRQIDAVLQQSLQFAASYDFGFLTSDLKDAGSGMKASLRLFLPGLLQTQQIQQVMDEVSKKNCQLEPAFGGTSVPYAALGACYQLSSRY
;
A
#
# COMPACT_ATOMS: atom_id res chain seq x y z
N GLN A 1 1.08 -6.23 18.56
CA GLN A 1 -0.16 -6.74 19.19
C GLN A 1 -1.08 -5.62 19.67
N ARG A 2 -0.62 -4.62 20.49
CA ARG A 2 -1.49 -3.56 21.02
C ARG A 2 -2.13 -2.70 19.91
N VAL A 3 -1.36 -2.23 18.92
CA VAL A 3 -1.86 -1.43 17.81
C VAL A 3 -2.87 -2.24 16.99
N GLN A 4 -2.58 -3.50 16.71
CA GLN A 4 -3.48 -4.39 15.98
C GLN A 4 -4.83 -4.55 16.69
N ALA A 5 -4.83 -4.83 17.98
CA ALA A 5 -6.07 -4.95 18.76
C ALA A 5 -6.90 -3.65 18.73
N LEU A 6 -6.24 -2.50 18.89
CA LEU A 6 -6.91 -1.19 18.85
C LEU A 6 -7.51 -0.90 17.46
N VAL A 7 -6.79 -1.23 16.37
CA VAL A 7 -7.30 -1.03 15.00
C VAL A 7 -8.47 -1.98 14.73
N PHE A 8 -8.38 -3.23 15.12
CA PHE A 8 -9.47 -4.20 14.98
C PHE A 8 -10.73 -3.74 15.73
N ASP A 9 -10.57 -3.23 16.97
CA ASP A 9 -11.71 -2.67 17.71
C ASP A 9 -12.29 -1.43 17.03
N ALA A 10 -11.45 -0.57 16.45
CA ALA A 10 -11.91 0.59 15.70
C ALA A 10 -12.69 0.20 14.44
N PHE A 11 -12.30 -0.87 13.74
CA PHE A 11 -13.02 -1.37 12.57
C PHE A 11 -14.41 -1.93 12.92
N ASN A 12 -14.66 -2.36 14.15
CA ASN A 12 -16.00 -2.73 14.59
C ASN A 12 -16.98 -1.53 14.68
N LYS A 13 -16.44 -0.31 14.64
CA LYS A 13 -17.22 0.95 14.66
C LYS A 13 -17.41 1.59 13.28
N VAL A 14 -16.79 1.03 12.25
CA VAL A 14 -16.96 1.47 10.86
C VAL A 14 -18.38 1.13 10.38
N PRO A 15 -19.00 1.93 9.50
CA PRO A 15 -20.25 1.56 8.87
C PRO A 15 -20.15 0.19 8.18
N HIS A 16 -21.09 -0.70 8.47
CA HIS A 16 -21.12 -2.08 7.97
C HIS A 16 -19.85 -2.89 8.31
N PRO A 17 -19.55 -3.10 9.59
CA PRO A 17 -18.34 -3.78 10.02
C PRO A 17 -18.24 -5.24 9.52
N ASP A 18 -19.37 -5.88 9.27
CA ASP A 18 -19.52 -7.20 8.66
C ASP A 18 -18.94 -7.31 7.23
N HIS A 19 -18.78 -6.18 6.56
CA HIS A 19 -18.10 -6.12 5.25
C HIS A 19 -16.57 -6.16 5.35
N TYR A 20 -15.96 -6.12 6.53
CA TYR A 20 -14.53 -6.11 6.72
C TYR A 20 -14.02 -7.41 7.33
N GLN A 21 -13.05 -8.01 6.69
CA GLN A 21 -12.35 -9.20 7.17
C GLN A 21 -11.01 -8.81 7.77
N GLN A 22 -10.75 -9.29 8.98
CA GLN A 22 -9.51 -9.07 9.72
C GLN A 22 -8.68 -10.35 9.64
N VAL A 23 -7.47 -10.26 9.10
CA VAL A 23 -6.60 -11.42 8.88
C VAL A 23 -5.16 -11.10 9.28
N GLU A 24 -4.53 -12.00 10.00
CA GLU A 24 -3.09 -11.96 10.24
C GLU A 24 -2.35 -12.55 9.04
N THR A 25 -1.25 -11.90 8.63
CA THR A 25 -0.59 -12.27 7.38
C THR A 25 0.09 -13.63 7.42
N ASP A 26 0.40 -14.17 8.61
CA ASP A 26 0.96 -15.52 8.78
C ASP A 26 -0.06 -16.64 8.53
N GLN A 27 -1.36 -16.33 8.68
CA GLN A 27 -2.47 -17.25 8.42
C GLN A 27 -2.81 -17.37 6.93
N LEU A 28 -2.29 -16.44 6.10
CA LEU A 28 -2.55 -16.43 4.66
C LEU A 28 -1.70 -17.46 3.93
N ASP A 29 -2.31 -18.16 2.98
CA ASP A 29 -1.58 -18.99 2.03
C ASP A 29 -0.78 -18.14 1.01
N PHE A 30 0.01 -18.84 0.19
CA PHE A 30 0.84 -18.20 -0.82
C PHE A 30 0.03 -17.36 -1.81
N SER A 31 -1.08 -17.89 -2.31
CA SER A 31 -1.92 -17.23 -3.33
C SER A 31 -2.61 -15.99 -2.79
N ALA A 32 -3.12 -16.05 -1.56
CA ALA A 32 -3.74 -14.91 -0.91
C ALA A 32 -2.73 -13.78 -0.66
N ARG A 33 -1.51 -14.11 -0.23
CA ARG A 33 -0.43 -13.12 -0.08
C ARG A 33 -0.04 -12.47 -1.40
N GLN A 34 0.11 -13.29 -2.46
CA GLN A 34 0.40 -12.77 -3.81
C GLN A 34 -0.68 -11.78 -4.26
N LEU A 35 -1.94 -12.10 -4.06
CA LEU A 35 -3.04 -11.21 -4.37
C LEU A 35 -2.94 -9.86 -3.63
N LEU A 36 -2.56 -9.87 -2.35
CA LEU A 36 -2.38 -8.65 -1.57
C LEU A 36 -1.18 -7.82 -2.05
N VAL A 37 -0.11 -8.47 -2.52
CA VAL A 37 1.04 -7.78 -3.14
C VAL A 37 0.65 -7.16 -4.47
N GLU A 38 -0.03 -7.90 -5.35
CA GLU A 38 -0.51 -7.39 -6.64
C GLU A 38 -1.46 -6.20 -6.49
N ARG A 39 -2.21 -6.16 -5.39
CA ARG A 39 -3.05 -5.03 -5.01
C ARG A 39 -2.30 -3.89 -4.30
N SER A 40 -0.98 -4.02 -4.12
CA SER A 40 -0.14 -3.07 -3.36
C SER A 40 -0.60 -2.85 -1.92
N ILE A 41 -1.25 -3.84 -1.34
CA ILE A 41 -1.62 -3.85 0.09
C ILE A 41 -0.42 -4.30 0.92
N LEU A 42 0.25 -5.37 0.48
CA LEU A 42 1.53 -5.81 1.04
C LEU A 42 2.69 -5.35 0.15
N PRO A 43 3.83 -4.95 0.72
CA PRO A 43 5.01 -4.63 -0.07
C PRO A 43 5.60 -5.88 -0.75
N GLU A 44 6.06 -5.74 -1.99
CA GLU A 44 6.60 -6.83 -2.81
C GLU A 44 7.76 -7.57 -2.13
N ARG A 45 8.62 -6.85 -1.42
CA ARG A 45 9.75 -7.42 -0.67
C ARG A 45 9.33 -8.43 0.40
N SER A 46 8.11 -8.32 0.90
CA SER A 46 7.54 -9.28 1.85
C SER A 46 7.33 -10.65 1.25
N TYR A 47 7.36 -10.74 -0.08
CA TYR A 47 7.02 -11.92 -0.85
C TYR A 47 8.23 -12.59 -1.51
N THR A 48 9.15 -11.81 -2.09
CA THR A 48 10.27 -12.32 -2.91
C THR A 48 11.41 -12.91 -2.10
N GLU A 49 11.56 -12.55 -0.82
CA GLU A 49 12.66 -13.04 0.02
C GLU A 49 12.37 -14.35 0.75
N ARG A 50 11.29 -15.05 0.41
CA ARG A 50 11.16 -16.45 0.80
C ARG A 50 12.08 -17.34 -0.05
N ASN A 51 13.35 -17.33 0.25
CA ASN A 51 14.15 -18.50 0.07
C ASN A 51 13.57 -19.56 1.02
N ILE A 52 12.80 -20.49 0.46
CA ILE A 52 12.16 -21.64 1.17
C ILE A 52 13.18 -22.40 2.04
N ASN A 53 14.46 -22.23 1.75
CA ASN A 53 15.58 -22.88 2.41
C ASN A 53 16.27 -22.02 3.50
N ASN A 54 15.85 -20.80 3.76
CA ASN A 54 16.49 -19.97 4.79
C ASN A 54 15.46 -19.20 5.63
N PRO A 55 14.98 -19.79 6.75
CA PRO A 55 14.02 -19.14 7.64
C PRO A 55 14.56 -17.87 8.33
N GLN A 56 15.84 -17.53 8.16
CA GLN A 56 16.45 -16.34 8.74
C GLN A 56 16.25 -15.07 7.90
N THR A 57 15.76 -15.19 6.66
CA THR A 57 15.54 -14.03 5.76
C THR A 57 14.11 -13.50 5.75
N ASP A 58 13.22 -14.03 6.58
CA ASP A 58 11.87 -13.51 6.70
C ASP A 58 11.90 -12.13 7.39
N ILE A 59 11.74 -11.07 6.60
CA ILE A 59 11.79 -9.68 7.08
C ILE A 59 10.73 -9.46 8.18
N PHE A 60 9.61 -10.16 8.13
CA PHE A 60 8.57 -10.07 9.16
C PHE A 60 8.98 -10.71 10.49
N ARG A 61 9.90 -11.67 10.50
CA ARG A 61 10.47 -12.20 11.76
C ARG A 61 11.42 -11.22 12.45
N LYS A 62 11.91 -10.23 11.72
CA LYS A 62 12.74 -9.16 12.29
C LYS A 62 11.92 -8.13 13.05
N PHE A 63 10.62 -8.06 12.80
CA PHE A 63 9.69 -7.28 13.58
C PHE A 63 9.05 -8.19 14.62
N GLU A 64 9.06 -7.78 15.88
CA GLU A 64 8.43 -8.51 16.99
C GLU A 64 6.89 -8.65 16.86
N CYS A 65 6.31 -8.10 15.78
CA CYS A 65 4.88 -8.09 15.51
C CYS A 65 4.57 -8.67 14.12
N VAL A 66 3.67 -9.63 14.05
CA VAL A 66 3.10 -10.12 12.79
C VAL A 66 2.21 -9.01 12.20
N PRO A 67 2.42 -8.61 10.94
CA PRO A 67 1.51 -7.69 10.29
C PRO A 67 0.11 -8.29 10.14
N ALA A 68 -0.91 -7.43 10.20
CA ALA A 68 -2.27 -7.83 9.95
C ALA A 68 -2.89 -6.95 8.86
N VAL A 69 -3.91 -7.45 8.21
CA VAL A 69 -4.63 -6.73 7.16
C VAL A 69 -6.12 -6.78 7.46
N VAL A 70 -6.77 -5.63 7.35
CA VAL A 70 -8.22 -5.55 7.27
C VAL A 70 -8.58 -5.28 5.81
N VAL A 71 -9.43 -6.12 5.23
CA VAL A 71 -9.84 -5.98 3.83
C VAL A 71 -11.35 -5.96 3.74
N ARG A 72 -11.90 -4.99 3.01
CA ARG A 72 -13.33 -4.98 2.69
C ARG A 72 -13.63 -6.10 1.68
N THR A 73 -14.76 -6.77 1.83
CA THR A 73 -15.16 -7.95 1.04
C THR A 73 -15.22 -7.69 -0.47
N ASP A 74 -15.46 -6.44 -0.90
CA ASP A 74 -15.39 -6.04 -2.30
C ASP A 74 -13.95 -5.77 -2.79
N GLY A 75 -12.96 -5.84 -1.89
CA GLY A 75 -11.55 -5.60 -2.17
C GLY A 75 -11.18 -4.15 -2.48
N ARG A 76 -12.10 -3.20 -2.34
CA ARG A 76 -11.86 -1.79 -2.68
C ARG A 76 -11.13 -1.01 -1.61
N VAL A 77 -11.22 -1.44 -0.36
CA VAL A 77 -10.56 -0.80 0.78
C VAL A 77 -9.77 -1.83 1.57
N SER A 78 -8.60 -1.46 1.99
CA SER A 78 -7.75 -2.26 2.86
C SER A 78 -7.02 -1.39 3.87
N CYS A 79 -6.65 -1.99 4.99
CA CYS A 79 -5.82 -1.37 6.01
C CYS A 79 -4.72 -2.36 6.41
N LEU A 80 -3.47 -2.03 6.11
CA LEU A 80 -2.30 -2.78 6.59
C LEU A 80 -1.91 -2.26 7.97
N ILE A 81 -1.71 -3.17 8.91
CA ILE A 81 -1.37 -2.88 10.31
C ILE A 81 0.00 -3.47 10.60
N ASN A 82 0.86 -2.70 11.25
CA ASN A 82 2.24 -3.07 11.58
C ASN A 82 3.06 -3.50 10.36
N GLY A 83 2.85 -2.81 9.22
CA GLY A 83 3.72 -2.91 8.07
C GLY A 83 4.97 -2.04 8.25
N ARG A 84 5.31 -1.24 7.26
CA ARG A 84 6.36 -0.22 7.37
C ARG A 84 5.95 0.86 8.40
N ASP A 85 4.72 1.34 8.28
CA ASP A 85 4.07 2.19 9.27
C ASP A 85 3.09 1.35 10.11
N HIS A 86 2.67 1.90 11.24
CA HIS A 86 1.72 1.20 12.11
C HIS A 86 0.36 1.00 11.44
N ILE A 87 -0.06 1.95 10.60
CA ILE A 87 -1.34 1.91 9.88
C ILE A 87 -1.11 2.48 8.47
N SER A 88 -1.57 1.75 7.46
CA SER A 88 -1.61 2.20 6.08
C SER A 88 -2.97 1.84 5.47
N ILE A 89 -3.79 2.86 5.17
CA ILE A 89 -5.10 2.70 4.55
C ILE A 89 -4.94 2.86 3.04
N ALA A 90 -5.47 1.93 2.26
CA ALA A 90 -5.48 2.01 0.82
C ALA A 90 -6.88 1.80 0.26
N ALA A 91 -7.25 2.58 -0.75
CA ALA A 91 -8.46 2.39 -1.51
C ALA A 91 -8.17 2.32 -3.01
N LEU A 92 -8.88 1.45 -3.70
CA LEU A 92 -8.79 1.21 -5.13
C LEU A 92 -10.14 1.44 -5.80
N SER A 93 -10.14 2.26 -6.85
CA SER A 93 -11.29 2.45 -7.72
C SER A 93 -10.90 2.18 -9.18
N ALA A 94 -11.81 1.60 -9.94
CA ALA A 94 -11.59 1.37 -11.36
C ALA A 94 -11.60 2.68 -12.15
N GLY A 95 -10.75 2.78 -13.17
CA GLY A 95 -10.62 3.96 -14.01
C GLY A 95 -10.02 5.16 -13.29
N TYR A 96 -10.18 6.35 -13.89
CA TYR A 96 -9.67 7.60 -13.31
C TYR A 96 -10.69 8.16 -12.30
N ASN A 97 -10.72 7.60 -11.09
CA ASN A 97 -11.66 7.98 -10.04
C ASN A 97 -10.97 8.19 -8.69
N THR A 98 -10.04 9.12 -8.65
CA THR A 98 -9.25 9.45 -7.45
C THR A 98 -10.11 10.02 -6.33
N THR A 99 -11.16 10.75 -6.67
CA THR A 99 -12.08 11.36 -5.68
C THR A 99 -12.82 10.29 -4.88
N GLU A 100 -13.30 9.24 -5.53
CA GLU A 100 -13.99 8.14 -4.85
C GLU A 100 -13.02 7.37 -3.93
N SER A 101 -11.81 7.06 -4.43
CA SER A 101 -10.78 6.39 -3.63
C SER A 101 -10.41 7.21 -2.40
N TRP A 102 -10.25 8.54 -2.56
CA TRP A 102 -9.97 9.43 -1.45
C TRP A 102 -11.11 9.48 -0.42
N GLN A 103 -12.37 9.53 -0.87
CA GLN A 103 -13.53 9.50 0.03
C GLN A 103 -13.59 8.21 0.84
N LEU A 104 -13.30 7.07 0.21
CA LEU A 104 -13.24 5.77 0.89
C LEU A 104 -12.14 5.74 1.97
N CYS A 105 -10.93 6.20 1.66
CA CYS A 105 -9.85 6.31 2.64
C CYS A 105 -10.24 7.23 3.79
N ARG A 106 -10.81 8.41 3.48
CA ARG A 106 -11.22 9.41 4.48
C ARG A 106 -12.29 8.88 5.44
N GLN A 107 -13.24 8.08 4.97
CA GLN A 107 -14.25 7.48 5.82
C GLN A 107 -13.63 6.58 6.88
N ILE A 108 -12.70 5.72 6.49
CA ILE A 108 -11.99 4.84 7.43
C ILE A 108 -11.10 5.65 8.36
N ASP A 109 -10.31 6.56 7.81
CA ASP A 109 -9.41 7.42 8.57
C ASP A 109 -10.16 8.19 9.66
N ALA A 110 -11.32 8.78 9.35
CA ALA A 110 -12.15 9.50 10.31
C ALA A 110 -12.60 8.63 11.50
N VAL A 111 -12.92 7.36 11.26
CA VAL A 111 -13.29 6.41 12.33
C VAL A 111 -12.06 6.04 13.16
N LEU A 112 -10.93 5.77 12.50
CA LEU A 112 -9.69 5.44 13.19
C LEU A 112 -9.20 6.60 14.06
N GLN A 113 -9.28 7.84 13.58
CA GLN A 113 -8.90 9.03 14.33
C GLN A 113 -9.74 9.26 15.59
N GLN A 114 -10.99 8.82 15.59
CA GLN A 114 -11.84 8.88 16.81
C GLN A 114 -11.45 7.84 17.87
N SER A 115 -10.84 6.75 17.45
CA SER A 115 -10.52 5.60 18.30
C SER A 115 -9.04 5.51 18.66
N LEU A 116 -8.16 6.13 17.87
CA LEU A 116 -6.71 6.00 17.95
C LEU A 116 -6.05 7.38 18.06
N GLN A 117 -4.97 7.44 18.80
CA GLN A 117 -4.12 8.61 18.84
C GLN A 117 -3.00 8.47 17.83
N PHE A 118 -3.07 9.26 16.75
CA PHE A 118 -2.03 9.29 15.73
C PHE A 118 -0.84 10.13 16.16
N ALA A 119 0.36 9.69 15.78
CA ALA A 119 1.57 10.48 15.94
C ALA A 119 1.58 11.60 14.90
N ALA A 120 1.46 12.84 15.37
CA ALA A 120 1.51 14.01 14.52
C ALA A 120 2.32 15.13 15.19
N SER A 121 3.00 15.93 14.37
CA SER A 121 3.72 17.13 14.79
C SER A 121 3.12 18.35 14.12
N TYR A 122 3.16 19.48 14.81
CA TYR A 122 2.71 20.76 14.23
C TYR A 122 3.54 21.16 13.00
N ASP A 123 4.87 20.90 13.05
CA ASP A 123 5.78 21.28 11.99
C ASP A 123 5.84 20.27 10.82
N PHE A 124 5.63 18.98 11.10
CA PHE A 124 5.85 17.90 10.14
C PHE A 124 4.58 17.15 9.71
N GLY A 125 3.41 17.48 10.27
CA GLY A 125 2.18 16.73 10.02
C GLY A 125 2.21 15.33 10.62
N PHE A 126 1.64 14.34 9.93
CA PHE A 126 1.68 12.95 10.37
C PHE A 126 3.10 12.40 10.31
N LEU A 127 3.50 11.74 11.40
CA LEU A 127 4.82 11.11 11.51
C LEU A 127 4.74 9.67 11.02
N THR A 128 5.65 9.33 10.10
CA THR A 128 5.78 8.02 9.47
C THR A 128 7.16 7.42 9.78
N SER A 129 7.36 6.15 9.48
CA SER A 129 8.63 5.46 9.68
C SER A 129 9.76 5.97 8.79
N ASP A 130 9.43 6.62 7.69
CA ASP A 130 10.38 7.30 6.80
C ASP A 130 10.07 8.80 6.76
N LEU A 131 11.06 9.61 7.07
CA LEU A 131 10.91 11.07 7.10
C LEU A 131 10.42 11.65 5.76
N LYS A 132 10.70 10.98 4.66
CA LYS A 132 10.25 11.38 3.32
C LYS A 132 8.75 11.26 3.12
N ASP A 133 8.10 10.38 3.88
CA ASP A 133 6.67 10.11 3.80
C ASP A 133 5.89 10.87 4.89
N ALA A 134 6.59 11.64 5.75
CA ALA A 134 5.96 12.49 6.76
C ALA A 134 5.24 13.69 6.12
N GLY A 135 4.16 14.16 6.74
CA GLY A 135 3.40 15.31 6.22
C GLY A 135 1.91 15.03 6.15
N SER A 136 1.32 15.12 4.97
CA SER A 136 -0.11 14.84 4.78
C SER A 136 -0.50 13.39 5.07
N GLY A 137 0.48 12.48 5.09
CA GLY A 137 0.25 11.05 5.22
C GLY A 137 -0.52 10.44 4.04
N MET A 138 -0.60 11.15 2.90
CA MET A 138 -1.40 10.75 1.74
C MET A 138 -0.54 10.59 0.49
N LYS A 139 -0.71 9.49 -0.22
CA LYS A 139 -0.12 9.24 -1.52
C LYS A 139 -1.21 8.86 -2.51
N ALA A 140 -1.27 9.55 -3.65
CA ALA A 140 -2.14 9.20 -4.76
C ALA A 140 -1.36 8.44 -5.83
N SER A 141 -1.96 7.39 -6.40
CA SER A 141 -1.33 6.64 -7.49
C SER A 141 -2.35 6.19 -8.53
N LEU A 142 -1.89 6.03 -9.77
CA LEU A 142 -2.65 5.54 -10.91
C LEU A 142 -1.90 4.38 -11.53
N ARG A 143 -2.62 3.30 -11.85
CA ARG A 143 -2.08 2.21 -12.67
C ARG A 143 -2.45 2.47 -14.11
N LEU A 144 -1.45 2.45 -14.96
CA LEU A 144 -1.53 2.81 -16.37
C LEU A 144 -1.02 1.64 -17.23
N PHE A 145 -1.73 1.34 -18.31
CA PHE A 145 -1.30 0.40 -19.31
C PHE A 145 -0.69 1.16 -20.50
N LEU A 146 0.63 1.06 -20.70
CA LEU A 146 1.40 1.92 -21.61
C LEU A 146 2.19 1.13 -22.68
N PRO A 147 1.57 0.22 -23.44
CA PRO A 147 2.29 -0.61 -24.41
C PRO A 147 2.92 0.22 -25.54
N GLY A 148 2.26 1.30 -25.99
CA GLY A 148 2.77 2.16 -27.04
C GLY A 148 4.09 2.86 -26.66
N LEU A 149 4.24 3.32 -25.43
CA LEU A 149 5.48 3.93 -24.95
C LEU A 149 6.64 2.94 -24.86
N LEU A 150 6.34 1.68 -24.54
CA LEU A 150 7.35 0.62 -24.58
C LEU A 150 7.80 0.30 -26.01
N GLN A 151 6.85 0.13 -26.94
CA GLN A 151 7.15 -0.18 -28.34
C GLN A 151 7.94 0.93 -29.03
N THR A 152 7.65 2.19 -28.69
CA THR A 152 8.38 3.35 -29.23
C THR A 152 9.65 3.70 -28.45
N GLN A 153 9.99 2.93 -27.39
CA GLN A 153 11.15 3.17 -26.52
C GLN A 153 11.15 4.56 -25.84
N GLN A 154 9.98 5.17 -25.69
CA GLN A 154 9.84 6.51 -25.12
C GLN A 154 9.59 6.51 -23.60
N ILE A 155 9.46 5.34 -22.99
CA ILE A 155 9.11 5.23 -21.57
C ILE A 155 10.11 5.95 -20.66
N GLN A 156 11.41 5.90 -20.96
CA GLN A 156 12.43 6.57 -20.19
C GLN A 156 12.26 8.10 -20.21
N GLN A 157 12.02 8.66 -21.38
CA GLN A 157 11.79 10.09 -21.53
C GLN A 157 10.58 10.54 -20.70
N VAL A 158 9.50 9.73 -20.73
CA VAL A 158 8.30 10.01 -19.92
C VAL A 158 8.59 9.92 -18.43
N MET A 159 9.37 8.93 -17.97
CA MET A 159 9.78 8.81 -16.57
C MET A 159 10.56 10.05 -16.11
N ASP A 160 11.48 10.55 -16.93
CA ASP A 160 12.26 11.75 -16.63
C ASP A 160 11.36 13.00 -16.57
N GLU A 161 10.42 13.17 -17.48
CA GLU A 161 9.47 14.29 -17.48
C GLU A 161 8.52 14.25 -16.29
N VAL A 162 8.03 13.07 -15.91
CA VAL A 162 7.17 12.85 -14.74
C VAL A 162 7.93 13.18 -13.45
N SER A 163 9.21 12.82 -13.37
CA SER A 163 10.07 13.12 -12.21
C SER A 163 10.21 14.63 -11.97
N LYS A 164 10.28 15.44 -13.03
CA LYS A 164 10.32 16.92 -12.93
C LYS A 164 9.04 17.52 -12.36
N LYS A 165 7.94 16.78 -12.37
CA LYS A 165 6.62 17.22 -11.87
C LYS A 165 6.30 16.68 -10.46
N ASN A 166 7.31 16.31 -9.68
CA ASN A 166 7.13 15.70 -8.36
C ASN A 166 6.26 14.43 -8.36
N CYS A 167 6.30 13.68 -9.46
CA CYS A 167 5.66 12.39 -9.60
C CYS A 167 6.73 11.31 -9.89
N GLN A 168 6.35 10.07 -9.72
CA GLN A 168 7.19 8.91 -9.97
C GLN A 168 6.42 7.92 -10.84
N LEU A 169 7.05 7.45 -11.92
CA LEU A 169 6.50 6.40 -12.77
C LEU A 169 7.38 5.16 -12.63
N GLU A 170 6.80 4.07 -12.16
CA GLU A 170 7.51 2.81 -11.90
C GLU A 170 6.74 1.64 -12.52
N PRO A 171 7.40 0.50 -12.83
CA PRO A 171 6.70 -0.73 -13.16
C PRO A 171 5.70 -1.11 -12.05
N ALA A 172 4.45 -1.38 -12.40
CA ALA A 172 3.45 -1.79 -11.44
C ALA A 172 3.61 -3.26 -11.01
N PHE A 173 4.17 -4.08 -11.89
CA PHE A 173 4.43 -5.49 -11.69
C PHE A 173 5.79 -5.86 -12.30
N GLY A 174 6.46 -6.82 -11.69
CA GLY A 174 7.81 -7.23 -12.10
C GLY A 174 8.88 -6.60 -11.23
N GLY A 175 9.89 -7.39 -10.91
CA GLY A 175 10.93 -7.00 -9.96
C GLY A 175 11.74 -5.79 -10.41
N THR A 176 12.28 -5.09 -9.45
CA THR A 176 13.15 -3.90 -9.60
C THR A 176 14.49 -4.17 -10.30
N SER A 177 14.76 -5.43 -10.70
CA SER A 177 16.03 -5.86 -11.30
C SER A 177 16.26 -5.33 -12.71
N VAL A 178 15.19 -4.94 -13.43
CA VAL A 178 15.29 -4.31 -14.74
C VAL A 178 14.36 -3.11 -14.75
N PRO A 179 14.88 -1.88 -14.67
CA PRO A 179 14.07 -0.67 -14.49
C PRO A 179 12.97 -0.43 -15.53
N TYR A 180 13.06 -1.09 -16.69
CA TYR A 180 12.14 -0.86 -17.82
C TYR A 180 11.28 -2.07 -18.19
N ALA A 181 11.43 -3.20 -17.49
CA ALA A 181 10.67 -4.41 -17.78
C ALA A 181 9.44 -4.50 -16.88
N ALA A 182 8.45 -3.63 -17.12
CA ALA A 182 7.14 -3.81 -16.51
C ALA A 182 6.46 -5.04 -17.11
N LEU A 183 6.10 -6.01 -16.29
CA LEU A 183 5.26 -7.13 -16.74
C LEU A 183 3.95 -6.58 -17.31
N GLY A 184 3.65 -6.96 -18.54
CA GLY A 184 2.43 -6.58 -19.24
C GLY A 184 2.31 -5.08 -19.56
N ALA A 185 3.41 -4.32 -19.65
CA ALA A 185 3.41 -2.88 -19.91
C ALA A 185 2.59 -2.05 -18.89
N CYS A 186 2.42 -2.56 -17.66
CA CYS A 186 1.70 -1.89 -16.61
C CYS A 186 2.65 -1.06 -15.73
N TYR A 187 2.34 0.21 -15.58
CA TYR A 187 3.10 1.16 -14.77
C TYR A 187 2.23 1.78 -13.68
N GLN A 188 2.86 2.17 -12.60
CA GLN A 188 2.24 2.94 -11.53
C GLN A 188 2.83 4.34 -11.52
N LEU A 189 1.98 5.34 -11.76
CA LEU A 189 2.26 6.75 -11.57
C LEU A 189 1.84 7.12 -10.15
N SER A 190 2.74 7.69 -9.36
CA SER A 190 2.42 8.12 -7.99
C SER A 190 2.93 9.52 -7.71
N SER A 191 2.21 10.25 -6.82
CA SER A 191 2.71 11.50 -6.26
C SER A 191 3.94 11.24 -5.40
N ARG A 192 4.93 12.15 -5.44
CA ARG A 192 5.94 12.27 -4.38
C ARG A 192 5.37 13.20 -3.31
N TYR A 193 5.74 12.96 -2.06
CA TYR A 193 5.37 13.82 -0.93
C TYR A 193 6.08 15.15 -1.02
#